data_b7e3768fa23a7a98ffe0d16c9a1c2d33
#
_entry.id   b7e3768fa23a7a98ffe0d16c9a1c2d33
#
_cell.length_a   1.000
_cell.length_b   1.000
_cell.length_c   1.000
_cell.angle_alpha   90.00
_cell.angle_beta   90.00
_cell.angle_gamma   90.00
#
_symmetry.space_group_name_H-M   'P 1'
#
loop_
_entity.id
_entity.type
_entity.pdbx_description
1 polymer ?
#
loop_
_entity_poly.entity_id
_entity_poly.type
_entity_poly.pdbx_seq_one_letter_code
_entity_poly.pdbx_strand_id
1 'polypeptide(L)' 'MLDHLRGLREDRDLSQQDMANILHIHQTTYSDYELGHLNVPIHVLVQLAKYFDTSVDYLLGLTDETAPYPRRKG' A
#
# COMPACT_ATOMS: atom_id res chain seq x y z
N MET A 1 1.18 9.79 5.86
CA MET A 1 0.02 9.38 5.07
C MET A 1 0.46 8.56 3.88
N LEU A 2 -0.38 7.71 3.37
CA LEU A 2 -0.03 6.86 2.24
C LEU A 2 -0.37 7.56 0.93
N ASP A 3 0.35 8.64 0.63
CA ASP A 3 0.00 9.54 -0.47
C ASP A 3 0.00 8.87 -1.84
N HIS A 4 0.81 7.84 -2.03
CA HIS A 4 0.90 7.16 -3.31
C HIS A 4 0.04 5.90 -3.41
N LEU A 5 -0.56 5.46 -2.31
CA LEU A 5 -1.29 4.19 -2.30
C LEU A 5 -2.49 4.22 -3.25
N ARG A 6 -3.27 5.29 -3.19
CA ARG A 6 -4.44 5.43 -4.04
C ARG A 6 -4.06 5.42 -5.51
N GLY A 7 -3.00 6.13 -5.89
CA GLY A 7 -2.52 6.17 -7.27
C GLY A 7 -2.11 4.80 -7.76
N LEU A 8 -1.37 4.05 -6.94
CA LEU A 8 -0.97 2.69 -7.29
C LEU A 8 -2.17 1.78 -7.51
N ARG A 9 -3.17 1.89 -6.63
CA ARG A 9 -4.40 1.11 -6.72
C ARG A 9 -5.16 1.45 -8.00
N GLU A 10 -5.35 2.73 -8.27
CA GLU A 10 -6.09 3.20 -9.45
C GLU A 10 -5.39 2.85 -10.75
N ASP A 11 -4.05 2.90 -10.76
CA ASP A 11 -3.28 2.52 -11.95
C ASP A 11 -3.49 1.05 -12.34
N ARG A 12 -3.90 0.21 -11.41
CA ARG A 12 -4.20 -1.21 -11.66
C ARG A 12 -5.70 -1.48 -11.76
N ASP A 13 -6.52 -0.44 -11.84
CA ASP A 13 -7.97 -0.57 -11.91
C ASP A 13 -8.57 -1.39 -10.76
N LEU A 14 -7.98 -1.25 -9.58
CA LEU A 14 -8.45 -1.96 -8.38
C LEU A 14 -9.37 -1.05 -7.57
N SER A 15 -10.45 -1.62 -7.06
CA SER A 15 -11.34 -0.91 -6.13
C SER A 15 -10.79 -1.02 -4.71
N GLN A 16 -11.33 -0.21 -3.80
CA GLN A 16 -11.01 -0.34 -2.38
C GLN A 16 -11.43 -1.72 -1.84
N GLN A 17 -12.55 -2.26 -2.34
CA GLN A 17 -13.00 -3.58 -1.95
C GLN A 17 -12.02 -4.66 -2.42
N ASP A 18 -11.46 -4.51 -3.63
CA ASP A 18 -10.45 -5.43 -4.12
C ASP A 18 -9.24 -5.46 -3.19
N MET A 19 -8.79 -4.29 -2.76
CA MET A 19 -7.65 -4.19 -1.84
C MET A 19 -7.97 -4.80 -0.48
N ALA A 20 -9.18 -4.55 0.02
CA ALA A 20 -9.59 -5.13 1.29
C ALA A 20 -9.58 -6.67 1.21
N ASN A 21 -10.03 -7.23 0.09
CA ASN A 21 -10.01 -8.67 -0.14
C ASN A 21 -8.58 -9.21 -0.18
N ILE A 22 -7.68 -8.50 -0.88
CA ILE A 22 -6.27 -8.89 -0.97
C ILE A 22 -5.62 -8.90 0.42
N LEU A 23 -5.93 -7.92 1.25
CA LEU A 23 -5.36 -7.77 2.58
C LEU A 23 -6.13 -8.54 3.66
N HIS A 24 -7.26 -9.16 3.31
CA HIS A 24 -8.14 -9.87 4.26
C HIS A 24 -8.63 -8.97 5.40
N ILE A 25 -9.05 -7.74 5.05
CA ILE A 25 -9.59 -6.77 6.00
C ILE A 25 -10.92 -6.24 5.45
N HIS A 26 -11.65 -5.50 6.30
CA HIS A 26 -12.88 -4.85 5.86
C HIS A 26 -12.58 -3.66 4.96
N GLN A 27 -13.47 -3.39 4.01
CA GLN A 27 -13.31 -2.24 3.11
C GLN A 27 -13.23 -0.92 3.88
N THR A 28 -13.99 -0.77 4.96
CA THR A 28 -13.94 0.44 5.79
C THR A 28 -12.54 0.66 6.37
N THR A 29 -11.92 -0.43 6.84
CA THR A 29 -10.55 -0.37 7.37
C THR A 29 -9.58 0.07 6.29
N TYR A 30 -9.69 -0.51 5.10
CA TYR A 30 -8.82 -0.15 3.99
C TYR A 30 -9.01 1.33 3.60
N SER A 31 -10.27 1.77 3.51
CA SER A 31 -10.58 3.16 3.21
C SER A 31 -9.95 4.11 4.23
N ASP A 32 -10.01 3.75 5.52
CA ASP A 32 -9.40 4.55 6.57
C ASP A 32 -7.89 4.60 6.44
N TYR A 33 -7.26 3.55 5.93
CA TYR A 33 -5.83 3.58 5.63
C TYR A 33 -5.51 4.61 4.55
N GLU A 34 -6.28 4.61 3.45
CA GLU A 34 -6.04 5.59 2.38
C GLU A 34 -6.28 7.02 2.83
N LEU A 35 -7.29 7.22 3.68
CA LEU A 35 -7.64 8.55 4.18
C LEU A 35 -6.76 9.01 5.35
N GLY A 36 -5.94 8.12 5.89
CA GLY A 36 -5.08 8.45 7.01
C GLY A 36 -5.78 8.49 8.35
N HIS A 37 -6.97 7.91 8.46
CA HIS A 37 -7.72 7.88 9.72
C HIS A 37 -7.21 6.80 10.67
N LEU A 38 -6.52 5.78 10.14
CA LEU A 38 -5.93 4.71 10.94
C LEU A 38 -4.46 4.54 10.57
N ASN A 39 -3.65 4.20 11.54
CA ASN A 39 -2.26 3.82 11.31
C ASN A 39 -2.21 2.45 10.64
N VAL A 40 -1.37 2.30 9.63
CA VAL A 40 -1.21 1.04 8.92
C VAL A 40 -0.15 0.20 9.64
N PRO A 41 -0.49 -1.04 10.04
CA PRO A 41 0.51 -1.92 10.66
C PRO A 41 1.69 -2.17 9.71
N ILE A 42 2.87 -2.39 10.29
CA ILE A 42 4.08 -2.60 9.50
C ILE A 42 3.92 -3.78 8.53
N HIS A 43 3.33 -4.88 8.99
CA HIS A 43 3.16 -6.05 8.12
C HIS A 43 2.25 -5.76 6.92
N VAL A 44 1.27 -4.86 7.07
CA VAL A 44 0.42 -4.45 5.96
C VAL A 44 1.19 -3.55 5.00
N LEU A 45 2.02 -2.64 5.51
CA LEU A 45 2.89 -1.81 4.67
C LEU A 45 3.81 -2.67 3.82
N VAL A 46 4.43 -3.68 4.42
CA VAL A 46 5.32 -4.61 3.70
C VAL A 46 4.54 -5.37 2.64
N GLN A 47 3.35 -5.85 2.99
CA GLN A 47 2.49 -6.57 2.06
C GLN A 47 2.10 -5.70 0.86
N LEU A 48 1.73 -4.44 1.11
CA LEU A 48 1.38 -3.50 0.05
C LEU A 48 2.59 -3.20 -0.85
N ALA A 49 3.77 -3.00 -0.25
CA ALA A 49 4.98 -2.73 -1.03
C ALA A 49 5.31 -3.91 -1.95
N LYS A 50 5.18 -5.12 -1.47
CA LYS A 50 5.41 -6.32 -2.28
C LYS A 50 4.37 -6.46 -3.38
N TYR A 51 3.11 -6.23 -3.05
CA TYR A 51 2.01 -6.36 -4.00
C TYR A 51 2.17 -5.39 -5.17
N PHE A 52 2.50 -4.13 -4.88
CA PHE A 52 2.67 -3.10 -5.89
C PHE A 52 4.10 -3.01 -6.44
N ASP A 53 4.98 -3.90 -6.00
CA ASP A 53 6.39 -3.93 -6.43
C ASP A 53 7.05 -2.57 -6.26
N THR A 54 6.95 -2.04 -5.05
CA THR A 54 7.51 -0.75 -4.68
C THR A 54 8.10 -0.81 -3.29
N SER A 55 8.54 0.31 -2.74
CA SER A 55 9.09 0.40 -1.39
C SER A 55 8.07 0.95 -0.41
N VAL A 56 8.26 0.64 0.88
CA VAL A 56 7.47 1.28 1.94
C VAL A 56 7.69 2.78 1.94
N ASP A 57 8.92 3.24 1.65
CA ASP A 57 9.22 4.68 1.57
C ASP A 57 8.35 5.37 0.53
N TYR A 58 8.16 4.75 -0.63
CA TYR A 58 7.28 5.31 -1.66
C TYR A 58 5.84 5.38 -1.17
N LEU A 59 5.36 4.32 -0.51
CA LEU A 59 4.00 4.31 0.05
C LEU A 59 3.80 5.43 1.06
N LEU A 60 4.82 5.74 1.84
CA LEU A 60 4.77 6.78 2.88
C LEU A 60 5.02 8.19 2.33
N GLY A 61 5.32 8.31 1.04
CA GLY A 61 5.62 9.61 0.44
C GLY A 61 6.99 10.17 0.77
N LEU A 62 7.90 9.33 1.25
CA LEU A 62 9.27 9.75 1.60
C LEU A 62 10.20 9.80 0.40
N THR A 63 9.80 9.24 -0.72
CA THR A 63 10.56 9.24 -1.96
C THR A 63 9.59 9.23 -3.14
N ASP A 64 10.03 9.75 -4.28
CA ASP A 64 9.29 9.67 -5.54
C ASP A 64 9.74 8.47 -6.38
N GLU A 65 10.72 7.71 -5.92
CA GLU A 65 11.20 6.54 -6.63
C GLU A 65 10.27 5.37 -6.41
N THR A 66 9.63 4.89 -7.49
CA THR A 66 8.67 3.79 -7.41
C THR A 66 9.32 2.42 -7.35
N ALA A 67 10.57 2.29 -7.81
CA ALA A 67 11.24 1.00 -7.82
C ALA A 67 11.49 0.50 -6.40
N PRO A 68 11.31 -0.80 -6.15
CA PRO A 68 11.58 -1.34 -4.82
C PRO A 68 13.08 -1.36 -4.52
N TYR A 69 13.40 -1.34 -3.23
CA TYR A 69 14.78 -1.60 -2.83
C TYR A 69 15.15 -3.04 -3.17
N PRO A 70 16.43 -3.34 -3.42
CA PRO A 70 16.87 -4.71 -3.60
C PRO A 70 16.45 -5.56 -2.40
N ARG A 71 15.77 -6.68 -2.67
CA ARG A 71 15.28 -7.54 -1.61
C ARG A 71 16.34 -8.56 -1.24
N ARG A 72 16.36 -8.91 0.04
CA ARG A 72 17.25 -9.96 0.51
C ARG A 72 16.77 -11.29 -0.05
N LYS A 73 17.72 -12.12 -0.45
CA LYS A 73 17.44 -13.51 -0.83
C LYS A 73 17.31 -14.35 0.43
N GLY A 74 16.32 -15.18 0.49
CA GLY A 74 16.22 -16.11 1.59
C GLY A 74 14.90 -16.26 2.19
#